data_ec85be148e1cf0e7489a38b1185dc0da
#
_entry.id   ec85be148e1cf0e7489a38b1185dc0da
#
_cell.length_a   1.000
_cell.length_b   1.000
_cell.length_c   1.000
_cell.angle_alpha   90.00
_cell.angle_beta   90.00
_cell.angle_gamma   90.00
#
_symmetry.space_group_name_H-M   'P 1'
#
loop_
_entity.id
_entity.type
_entity.pdbx_description
1 polymer ?
#
loop_
_entity_poly.entity_id
_entity_poly.type
_entity_poly.pdbx_seq_one_letter_code
_entity_poly.pdbx_strand_id
1 'polypeptide(L)'
;MKQSNFKQKYRRIITYRMVLFIFLMLGFSQITSAQVTIGVGEKSEQYATLQVKDLEKSNSISGDITAKKGGFMLPRVRLENKHQLLPFYTGDTTAADYKAAKIEHRGLYVYNLTDDNERDLYPGLNQWDGQQWNNFQDKMGNAIFDPLSCSDIEINGVYVQGTPPNSTNYLAIHLNVKKTGAFSISATTGNGYSFYVSGVAMSKGWMTVELPCQGTPVNAQIDKLIFTGVIFALGCEPQIEVNSKVSAYSLNCSSVVVKGQYIKGTPLTASNTIALNVTVTTSGSYNINTPLTNGIRFSASGNFTPGTHAVTLVGSGTPTVNSDFPITINANTPQGNNTCNTTIPLTLPAMTYAVIGSGSTYSWNSTARSQALTNGGISFGPNGIVKIKSFTQLWATSLVAVAAHYLNNGYVSGGGMPDVVLYFAYGAAPDAVLTTALKDYINKGGCVIYGSADGTVTDVNTLMNGLFSINPAIVQTGGQGDDDVYPISNLPNDPVINGPFGNLSARHWGEDNATTGSVIMTELPPKSVQICTARSASKILQNPEYSIVWYNDSKNFLYFGDCVGSSITDNSTGAYPSRYNSQGLPLSKNYGPGATWNQYIYNSTLELNAVAWALKKAAISGINPH
;
A
#
# COMPACT_ATOMS: atom_id res chain seq x y z
N MET A 1 -98.08 16.71 29.99
CA MET A 1 -97.02 15.68 29.76
C MET A 1 -96.24 15.81 28.41
N LYS A 2 -96.04 17.04 27.86
CA LYS A 2 -95.36 17.22 26.59
C LYS A 2 -94.07 18.11 26.70
N GLN A 3 -93.78 18.68 27.86
CA GLN A 3 -92.60 19.55 28.03
C GLN A 3 -91.38 18.87 28.70
N SER A 4 -91.54 17.70 29.33
CA SER A 4 -90.39 17.01 29.98
C SER A 4 -89.54 16.20 29.00
N ASN A 5 -90.13 15.72 27.89
CA ASN A 5 -89.42 14.91 26.91
C ASN A 5 -88.49 15.73 25.97
N PHE A 6 -88.81 17.05 25.83
CA PHE A 6 -87.94 17.89 24.93
C PHE A 6 -86.62 18.31 25.59
N LYS A 7 -86.66 18.58 26.93
CA LYS A 7 -85.47 18.93 27.70
C LYS A 7 -84.51 17.73 27.87
N GLN A 8 -85.01 16.50 27.93
CA GLN A 8 -84.19 15.30 28.07
C GLN A 8 -83.51 14.90 26.74
N LYS A 9 -84.23 15.14 25.61
CA LYS A 9 -83.66 14.87 24.28
C LYS A 9 -82.57 15.91 23.90
N TYR A 10 -82.73 17.16 24.29
CA TYR A 10 -81.72 18.21 24.08
C TYR A 10 -80.51 18.03 24.99
N ARG A 11 -80.65 17.60 26.23
CA ARG A 11 -79.56 17.28 27.11
C ARG A 11 -78.76 16.08 26.59
N ARG A 12 -79.40 15.05 26.09
CA ARG A 12 -78.69 13.90 25.49
C ARG A 12 -77.90 14.28 24.21
N ILE A 13 -78.48 15.14 23.38
CA ILE A 13 -77.79 15.61 22.14
C ILE A 13 -76.62 16.51 22.49
N ILE A 14 -76.66 17.36 23.47
CA ILE A 14 -75.54 18.20 23.93
C ILE A 14 -74.48 17.36 24.58
N THR A 15 -74.82 16.34 25.37
CA THR A 15 -73.86 15.44 26.00
C THR A 15 -73.17 14.56 24.94
N TYR A 16 -73.89 14.07 23.93
CA TYR A 16 -73.33 13.33 22.83
C TYR A 16 -72.37 14.20 21.95
N ARG A 17 -72.75 15.43 21.69
CA ARG A 17 -71.87 16.37 20.95
C ARG A 17 -70.65 16.79 21.75
N MET A 18 -70.78 16.95 23.06
CA MET A 18 -69.68 17.28 23.95
C MET A 18 -68.72 16.09 24.12
N VAL A 19 -69.20 14.86 24.23
CA VAL A 19 -68.42 13.64 24.27
C VAL A 19 -67.73 13.38 22.90
N LEU A 20 -68.39 13.62 21.77
CA LEU A 20 -67.84 13.51 20.45
C LEU A 20 -66.77 14.57 20.22
N PHE A 21 -66.95 15.80 20.77
CA PHE A 21 -65.90 16.85 20.67
C PHE A 21 -64.71 16.57 21.57
N ILE A 22 -64.86 15.94 22.72
CA ILE A 22 -63.78 15.49 23.59
C ILE A 22 -63.09 14.30 22.97
N PHE A 23 -63.83 13.37 22.33
CA PHE A 23 -63.16 12.28 21.55
C PHE A 23 -62.40 12.78 20.30
N LEU A 24 -62.91 13.80 19.60
CA LEU A 24 -62.21 14.43 18.50
C LEU A 24 -61.01 15.21 19.01
N MET A 25 -61.03 15.86 20.16
CA MET A 25 -59.89 16.54 20.76
C MET A 25 -58.83 15.57 21.32
N LEU A 26 -59.23 14.39 21.83
CA LEU A 26 -58.34 13.35 22.29
C LEU A 26 -57.69 12.51 21.12
N GLY A 27 -58.42 12.51 19.96
CA GLY A 27 -57.88 11.85 18.75
C GLY A 27 -56.79 12.64 18.01
N PHE A 28 -56.56 13.91 18.37
CA PHE A 28 -55.54 14.78 17.77
C PHE A 28 -54.37 15.09 18.70
N SER A 29 -54.11 14.29 19.75
CA SER A 29 -52.80 14.28 20.38
C SER A 29 -51.84 13.54 19.46
N GLN A 30 -51.54 14.12 18.31
CA GLN A 30 -50.38 13.79 17.58
C GLN A 30 -49.20 14.10 18.52
N ILE A 31 -48.45 13.07 18.88
CA ILE A 31 -47.12 13.25 19.45
C ILE A 31 -46.32 13.89 18.33
N THR A 32 -46.30 15.22 18.27
CA THR A 32 -45.42 15.95 17.39
C THR A 32 -44.01 15.71 17.92
N SER A 33 -43.32 14.75 17.35
CA SER A 33 -41.89 14.71 17.55
C SER A 33 -41.35 16.02 16.97
N ALA A 34 -40.74 16.84 17.80
CA ALA A 34 -40.15 18.12 17.41
C ALA A 34 -38.83 17.92 16.68
N GLN A 35 -38.83 17.01 15.71
CA GLN A 35 -37.65 16.75 14.86
C GLN A 35 -37.78 17.58 13.59
N VAL A 36 -36.73 18.33 13.27
CA VAL A 36 -36.72 19.25 12.14
C VAL A 36 -35.55 18.90 11.21
N THR A 37 -35.86 18.70 9.93
CA THR A 37 -34.84 18.68 8.86
C THR A 37 -34.89 20.01 8.12
N ILE A 38 -33.72 20.64 7.93
CA ILE A 38 -33.60 21.87 7.13
C ILE A 38 -32.83 21.51 5.87
N GLY A 39 -33.36 21.91 4.72
CA GLY A 39 -32.72 21.77 3.40
C GLY A 39 -33.51 20.88 2.45
N VAL A 40 -33.71 19.60 2.75
CA VAL A 40 -34.52 18.67 1.96
C VAL A 40 -35.83 18.32 2.67
N GLY A 41 -36.87 17.92 1.92
CA GLY A 41 -38.17 17.59 2.42
C GLY A 41 -38.34 16.24 3.15
N GLU A 42 -37.21 15.63 3.56
CA GLU A 42 -37.20 14.34 4.26
C GLU A 42 -37.31 14.49 5.78
N LYS A 43 -37.83 13.44 6.45
CA LYS A 43 -37.79 13.36 7.90
C LYS A 43 -36.34 13.29 8.40
N SER A 44 -36.10 13.87 9.59
CA SER A 44 -34.82 13.74 10.28
C SER A 44 -34.50 12.27 10.61
N GLU A 45 -33.23 11.92 10.70
CA GLU A 45 -32.83 10.59 11.18
C GLU A 45 -33.30 10.34 12.61
N GLN A 46 -33.52 9.07 12.95
CA GLN A 46 -33.97 8.67 14.27
C GLN A 46 -33.02 9.24 15.34
N TYR A 47 -33.59 9.87 16.37
CA TYR A 47 -32.89 10.55 17.47
C TYR A 47 -32.23 11.91 17.12
N ALA A 48 -32.33 12.42 15.89
CA ALA A 48 -31.91 13.77 15.57
C ALA A 48 -33.04 14.79 15.81
N THR A 49 -32.85 15.73 16.73
CA THR A 49 -33.82 16.81 16.98
C THR A 49 -33.77 17.88 15.87
N LEU A 50 -32.61 18.16 15.36
CA LEU A 50 -32.34 19.05 14.23
C LEU A 50 -31.31 18.40 13.30
N GLN A 51 -31.61 18.33 12.01
CA GLN A 51 -30.71 17.86 10.97
C GLN A 51 -30.69 18.85 9.82
N VAL A 52 -29.50 19.18 9.32
CA VAL A 52 -29.29 20.01 8.13
C VAL A 52 -28.69 19.15 7.04
N LYS A 53 -29.39 19.02 5.90
CA LYS A 53 -28.92 18.25 4.75
C LYS A 53 -29.44 18.84 3.46
N ASP A 54 -28.58 18.80 2.39
CA ASP A 54 -28.90 19.27 1.06
C ASP A 54 -29.07 18.16 0.03
N LEU A 55 -28.91 16.91 0.46
CA LEU A 55 -29.07 15.70 -0.37
C LEU A 55 -30.10 14.78 0.25
N GLU A 56 -31.05 14.31 -0.57
CA GLU A 56 -31.97 13.22 -0.20
C GLU A 56 -31.18 11.90 -0.16
N LYS A 57 -31.59 11.02 0.77
CA LYS A 57 -30.94 9.72 0.98
C LYS A 57 -30.89 8.86 -0.29
N SER A 58 -31.89 9.02 -1.18
CA SER A 58 -31.96 8.34 -2.47
C SER A 58 -30.93 8.85 -3.52
N ASN A 59 -30.37 10.03 -3.30
CA ASN A 59 -29.44 10.72 -4.20
C ASN A 59 -27.99 10.70 -3.70
N SER A 60 -27.71 10.12 -2.55
CA SER A 60 -26.35 9.94 -2.04
C SER A 60 -25.71 8.66 -2.59
N ILE A 61 -24.50 8.76 -3.06
CA ILE A 61 -23.72 7.63 -3.62
C ILE A 61 -23.38 6.59 -2.53
N SER A 62 -23.27 7.01 -1.27
CA SER A 62 -23.27 6.17 -0.07
C SER A 62 -24.27 6.79 0.89
N GLY A 63 -25.13 6.02 1.54
CA GLY A 63 -26.14 6.52 2.49
C GLY A 63 -25.61 7.42 3.63
N ASP A 64 -24.31 7.69 3.67
CA ASP A 64 -23.60 8.44 4.69
C ASP A 64 -23.39 9.92 4.34
N ILE A 65 -23.57 10.32 3.06
CA ILE A 65 -23.39 11.71 2.62
C ILE A 65 -24.73 12.43 2.63
N THR A 66 -24.88 13.40 3.51
CA THR A 66 -26.13 14.19 3.68
C THR A 66 -26.01 15.63 3.15
N ALA A 67 -24.82 16.07 2.76
CA ALA A 67 -24.60 17.38 2.14
C ALA A 67 -23.46 17.32 1.11
N LYS A 68 -23.68 17.91 -0.08
CA LYS A 68 -22.69 17.96 -1.17
C LYS A 68 -22.07 19.34 -1.35
N LYS A 69 -22.84 20.41 -1.09
CA LYS A 69 -22.42 21.79 -1.30
C LYS A 69 -22.73 22.71 -0.12
N GLY A 70 -23.50 22.24 0.83
CA GLY A 70 -23.93 22.99 2.00
C GLY A 70 -23.28 22.50 3.29
N GLY A 71 -23.28 23.35 4.30
CA GLY A 71 -22.83 23.04 5.65
C GLY A 71 -23.51 23.94 6.68
N PHE A 72 -23.33 23.60 7.95
CA PHE A 72 -23.84 24.44 9.04
C PHE A 72 -22.81 25.49 9.41
N MET A 73 -23.15 26.78 9.27
CA MET A 73 -22.32 27.89 9.66
C MET A 73 -22.73 28.36 11.04
N LEU A 74 -21.82 28.22 12.01
CA LEU A 74 -22.02 28.72 13.37
C LEU A 74 -21.90 30.25 13.43
N PRO A 75 -22.55 30.89 14.43
CA PRO A 75 -22.33 32.31 14.71
C PRO A 75 -20.84 32.60 14.89
N ARG A 76 -20.34 33.61 14.17
CA ARG A 76 -18.96 34.06 14.27
C ARG A 76 -18.89 35.14 15.35
N VAL A 77 -18.02 34.92 16.34
CA VAL A 77 -17.88 35.80 17.50
C VAL A 77 -16.41 36.07 17.78
N ARG A 78 -16.12 37.15 18.47
CA ARG A 78 -14.83 37.40 19.10
C ARG A 78 -14.95 37.16 20.60
N LEU A 79 -14.46 36.00 21.06
CA LEU A 79 -14.42 35.69 22.48
C LEU A 79 -13.40 36.61 23.17
N GLU A 80 -13.72 37.06 24.38
CA GLU A 80 -12.90 38.05 25.11
C GLU A 80 -12.14 37.44 26.29
N ASN A 81 -12.66 36.34 26.85
CA ASN A 81 -12.08 35.67 28.00
C ASN A 81 -12.41 34.18 27.98
N LYS A 82 -11.43 33.31 28.20
CA LYS A 82 -11.61 31.86 28.21
C LYS A 82 -12.57 31.36 29.27
N HIS A 83 -12.55 32.00 30.46
CA HIS A 83 -13.32 31.56 31.62
C HIS A 83 -14.57 32.38 31.88
N GLN A 84 -14.94 33.28 30.96
CA GLN A 84 -16.14 34.10 31.04
C GLN A 84 -17.03 33.93 29.79
N LEU A 85 -18.35 34.04 29.99
CA LEU A 85 -19.36 33.92 28.93
C LEU A 85 -19.48 35.23 28.10
N LEU A 86 -18.39 35.95 27.92
CA LEU A 86 -18.31 37.16 27.09
C LEU A 86 -18.08 36.77 25.61
N PRO A 87 -18.70 37.47 24.65
CA PRO A 87 -19.58 38.67 24.80
C PRO A 87 -21.09 38.36 25.00
N PHE A 88 -21.48 37.13 25.27
CA PHE A 88 -22.90 36.72 25.37
C PHE A 88 -23.58 37.22 26.63
N TYR A 89 -22.83 37.42 27.68
CA TYR A 89 -23.34 38.02 28.91
C TYR A 89 -22.76 39.44 29.10
N THR A 90 -23.61 40.44 29.15
CA THR A 90 -23.20 41.86 29.24
C THR A 90 -23.39 42.46 30.65
N GLY A 91 -23.82 41.68 31.63
CA GLY A 91 -24.02 42.09 33.01
C GLY A 91 -22.73 41.98 33.83
N ASP A 92 -22.84 42.26 35.11
CA ASP A 92 -21.74 42.13 36.08
C ASP A 92 -21.40 40.64 36.29
N THR A 93 -20.21 40.24 35.90
CA THR A 93 -19.75 38.84 36.00
C THR A 93 -19.53 38.36 37.44
N THR A 94 -19.67 39.22 38.42
CA THR A 94 -19.66 38.89 39.86
C THR A 94 -21.05 38.66 40.44
N ALA A 95 -22.09 39.01 39.71
CA ALA A 95 -23.48 38.90 40.14
C ALA A 95 -24.00 37.44 40.18
N ALA A 96 -25.04 37.21 41.01
CA ALA A 96 -25.58 35.86 41.19
C ALA A 96 -26.26 35.28 39.93
N ASP A 97 -26.83 36.13 39.09
CA ASP A 97 -27.47 35.76 37.80
C ASP A 97 -26.43 35.33 36.75
N TYR A 98 -25.17 35.80 36.83
CA TYR A 98 -24.12 35.30 35.97
C TYR A 98 -23.85 33.79 36.16
N LYS A 99 -23.94 33.28 37.38
CA LYS A 99 -23.83 31.86 37.68
C LYS A 99 -24.93 31.03 36.99
N ALA A 100 -26.14 31.54 36.99
CA ALA A 100 -27.26 30.94 36.30
C ALA A 100 -27.02 30.98 34.76
N ALA A 101 -26.60 32.13 34.22
CA ALA A 101 -26.34 32.29 32.79
C ALA A 101 -25.22 31.34 32.29
N LYS A 102 -24.18 31.10 33.05
CA LYS A 102 -23.11 30.14 32.71
C LYS A 102 -23.65 28.72 32.54
N ILE A 103 -24.59 28.30 33.38
CA ILE A 103 -25.21 26.96 33.32
C ILE A 103 -26.23 26.86 32.17
N GLU A 104 -27.02 27.89 31.97
CA GLU A 104 -28.06 27.95 30.93
C GLU A 104 -27.44 27.88 29.53
N HIS A 105 -26.27 28.49 29.33
CA HIS A 105 -25.56 28.47 28.05
C HIS A 105 -24.62 27.27 27.86
N ARG A 106 -24.62 26.28 28.76
CA ARG A 106 -23.81 25.06 28.61
C ARG A 106 -24.18 24.33 27.32
N GLY A 107 -23.17 24.04 26.52
CA GLY A 107 -23.33 23.41 25.20
C GLY A 107 -23.48 24.41 24.05
N LEU A 108 -23.34 25.71 24.30
CA LEU A 108 -23.33 26.73 23.24
C LEU A 108 -22.11 26.55 22.36
N TYR A 109 -22.30 26.44 21.05
CA TYR A 109 -21.28 26.36 20.03
C TYR A 109 -21.16 27.63 19.22
N VAL A 110 -19.95 28.11 19.00
CA VAL A 110 -19.64 29.30 18.20
C VAL A 110 -18.37 29.09 17.39
N TYR A 111 -18.21 29.88 16.33
CA TYR A 111 -16.94 30.01 15.62
C TYR A 111 -16.21 31.26 16.14
N ASN A 112 -15.16 31.05 16.93
CA ASN A 112 -14.35 32.15 17.48
C ASN A 112 -13.44 32.73 16.42
N LEU A 113 -13.34 34.07 16.38
CA LEU A 113 -12.43 34.83 15.52
C LEU A 113 -11.24 35.43 16.27
N THR A 114 -11.22 35.32 17.60
CA THR A 114 -10.12 35.84 18.43
C THR A 114 -8.92 34.89 18.35
N ASP A 115 -7.76 35.46 18.09
CA ASP A 115 -6.45 34.79 18.14
C ASP A 115 -5.61 35.49 19.17
N ASP A 116 -5.54 34.95 20.41
CA ASP A 116 -4.89 35.55 21.55
C ASP A 116 -4.28 34.44 22.42
N ASN A 117 -2.99 34.23 22.22
CA ASN A 117 -2.22 33.22 22.94
C ASN A 117 -2.06 33.55 24.45
N GLU A 118 -2.12 34.81 24.85
CA GLU A 118 -1.95 35.22 26.27
C GLU A 118 -3.24 34.86 27.04
N ARG A 119 -4.38 34.93 26.39
CA ARG A 119 -5.69 34.60 26.98
C ARG A 119 -6.18 33.19 26.68
N ASP A 120 -5.35 32.41 26.00
CA ASP A 120 -5.66 31.02 25.59
C ASP A 120 -6.97 30.94 24.77
N LEU A 121 -7.16 31.91 23.87
CA LEU A 121 -8.27 32.00 22.93
C LEU A 121 -7.79 31.81 21.51
N TYR A 122 -8.28 30.78 20.85
CA TYR A 122 -7.86 30.43 19.48
C TYR A 122 -9.05 30.47 18.52
N PRO A 123 -8.82 30.88 17.25
CA PRO A 123 -9.84 30.82 16.23
C PRO A 123 -10.37 29.40 16.01
N GLY A 124 -11.63 29.27 15.61
CA GLY A 124 -12.22 27.99 15.30
C GLY A 124 -13.46 27.66 16.10
N LEU A 125 -13.87 26.39 16.05
CA LEU A 125 -15.03 25.88 16.76
C LEU A 125 -14.77 25.86 18.26
N ASN A 126 -15.60 26.60 19.02
CA ASN A 126 -15.54 26.64 20.48
C ASN A 126 -16.89 26.25 21.09
N GLN A 127 -16.84 25.54 22.22
CA GLN A 127 -17.99 25.16 23.03
C GLN A 127 -17.85 25.69 24.44
N TRP A 128 -18.92 26.30 24.95
CA TRP A 128 -19.04 26.66 26.37
C TRP A 128 -19.44 25.44 27.20
N ASP A 129 -18.64 25.02 28.16
CA ASP A 129 -18.91 23.86 29.03
C ASP A 129 -19.65 24.22 30.33
N GLY A 130 -19.96 25.52 30.54
CA GLY A 130 -20.52 26.06 31.75
C GLY A 130 -19.52 26.70 32.67
N GLN A 131 -18.21 26.56 32.38
CA GLN A 131 -17.12 27.17 33.14
C GLN A 131 -16.11 27.90 32.24
N GLN A 132 -15.85 27.33 31.04
CA GLN A 132 -14.87 27.89 30.09
C GLN A 132 -15.26 27.57 28.64
N TRP A 133 -14.66 28.30 27.71
CA TRP A 133 -14.68 28.01 26.28
C TRP A 133 -13.62 26.96 25.97
N ASN A 134 -14.06 25.82 25.44
CA ASN A 134 -13.18 24.75 24.96
C ASN A 134 -13.13 24.83 23.44
N ASN A 135 -11.93 25.04 22.90
CA ASN A 135 -11.69 24.95 21.48
C ASN A 135 -11.53 23.48 21.10
N PHE A 136 -12.19 23.02 20.03
CA PHE A 136 -12.06 21.63 19.59
C PHE A 136 -10.67 21.30 19.06
N GLN A 137 -9.87 22.31 18.72
CA GLN A 137 -8.46 22.18 18.37
C GLN A 137 -7.55 22.13 19.62
N ASP A 138 -8.00 22.57 20.78
CA ASP A 138 -7.19 22.68 22.00
C ASP A 138 -6.69 21.35 22.59
N LYS A 139 -7.28 20.21 22.21
CA LYS A 139 -6.78 18.91 22.72
C LYS A 139 -5.38 18.55 22.26
N MET A 140 -4.89 19.19 21.21
CA MET A 140 -3.52 18.96 20.71
C MET A 140 -2.59 20.18 20.81
N GLY A 141 -3.14 21.41 20.99
CA GLY A 141 -2.36 22.66 20.91
C GLY A 141 -1.73 22.88 19.52
N ASN A 142 -0.97 23.95 19.37
CA ASN A 142 -0.24 24.20 18.14
C ASN A 142 1.05 23.40 18.08
N ALA A 143 1.35 22.89 16.89
CA ALA A 143 2.64 22.27 16.60
C ALA A 143 3.77 23.33 16.73
N ILE A 144 4.93 22.89 17.20
CA ILE A 144 6.14 23.73 17.25
C ILE A 144 7.18 23.04 16.38
N PHE A 145 7.76 23.81 15.47
CA PHE A 145 8.81 23.39 14.55
C PHE A 145 10.14 24.06 14.88
N ASP A 146 11.25 23.42 14.52
CA ASP A 146 12.54 24.11 14.50
C ASP A 146 12.53 25.23 13.45
N PRO A 147 13.36 26.26 13.62
CA PRO A 147 13.59 27.26 12.57
C PRO A 147 14.09 26.59 11.28
N LEU A 148 13.47 26.96 10.15
CA LEU A 148 13.78 26.42 8.83
C LEU A 148 15.04 27.07 8.25
N SER A 149 15.87 26.29 7.57
CA SER A 149 16.88 26.77 6.64
C SER A 149 16.31 26.85 5.22
N CYS A 150 16.98 27.54 4.31
CA CYS A 150 16.53 27.57 2.91
C CYS A 150 16.59 26.20 2.22
N SER A 151 17.45 25.31 2.70
CA SER A 151 17.54 23.91 2.20
C SER A 151 16.35 23.03 2.62
N ASP A 152 15.56 23.47 3.59
CA ASP A 152 14.38 22.75 4.03
C ASP A 152 13.15 23.06 3.16
N ILE A 153 13.29 23.95 2.18
CA ILE A 153 12.24 24.35 1.26
C ILE A 153 12.59 23.92 -0.15
N GLU A 154 11.74 23.13 -0.75
CA GLU A 154 11.83 22.76 -2.17
C GLU A 154 10.70 23.45 -2.92
N ILE A 155 11.06 24.24 -3.94
CA ILE A 155 10.12 24.91 -4.80
C ILE A 155 9.85 24.02 -6.01
N ASN A 156 8.61 23.60 -6.15
CA ASN A 156 8.18 22.75 -7.24
C ASN A 156 7.29 23.52 -8.21
N GLY A 157 7.37 23.17 -9.45
CA GLY A 157 6.61 23.80 -10.51
C GLY A 157 7.35 24.94 -11.19
N VAL A 158 6.87 25.31 -12.36
CA VAL A 158 7.30 26.52 -13.07
C VAL A 158 6.18 27.54 -13.00
N TYR A 159 6.55 28.73 -12.59
CA TYR A 159 5.62 29.83 -12.41
C TYR A 159 5.74 30.74 -13.63
N VAL A 160 4.61 31.01 -14.27
CA VAL A 160 4.55 31.75 -15.52
C VAL A 160 3.51 32.85 -15.41
N GLN A 161 3.89 34.04 -15.84
CA GLN A 161 2.99 35.21 -15.91
C GLN A 161 1.67 34.87 -16.59
N GLY A 162 0.55 35.18 -15.93
CA GLY A 162 -0.79 35.00 -16.47
C GLY A 162 -1.26 33.55 -16.60
N THR A 163 -0.48 32.59 -16.11
CA THR A 163 -0.82 31.15 -16.13
C THR A 163 -1.22 30.68 -14.76
N PRO A 164 -2.45 30.16 -14.56
CA PRO A 164 -2.85 29.56 -13.30
C PRO A 164 -1.94 28.38 -12.94
N PRO A 165 -1.53 28.22 -11.67
CA PRO A 165 -0.77 27.09 -11.23
C PRO A 165 -1.60 25.79 -11.33
N ASN A 166 -0.92 24.68 -11.47
CA ASN A 166 -1.50 23.35 -11.51
C ASN A 166 -0.96 22.49 -10.35
N SER A 167 -1.31 21.21 -10.29
CA SER A 167 -0.88 20.30 -9.23
C SER A 167 0.64 20.10 -9.12
N THR A 168 1.41 20.60 -10.09
CA THR A 168 2.89 20.55 -10.06
C THR A 168 3.50 21.76 -9.38
N ASN A 169 2.70 22.79 -9.10
CA ASN A 169 3.14 24.04 -8.47
C ASN A 169 2.86 23.98 -6.96
N TYR A 170 3.86 23.67 -6.18
CA TYR A 170 3.76 23.61 -4.72
C TYR A 170 5.12 23.86 -4.06
N LEU A 171 5.10 24.19 -2.78
CA LEU A 171 6.29 24.17 -1.94
C LEU A 171 6.27 22.88 -1.13
N ALA A 172 7.38 22.16 -1.11
CA ALA A 172 7.57 21.12 -0.12
C ALA A 172 8.48 21.65 1.00
N ILE A 173 8.03 21.52 2.23
CA ILE A 173 8.74 22.02 3.41
C ILE A 173 9.06 20.83 4.30
N HIS A 174 10.34 20.67 4.63
CA HIS A 174 10.83 19.68 5.57
C HIS A 174 10.83 20.27 6.98
N LEU A 175 9.91 19.82 7.82
CA LEU A 175 9.67 20.33 9.17
C LEU A 175 10.22 19.35 10.21
N ASN A 176 11.00 19.85 11.17
CA ASN A 176 11.35 19.07 12.35
C ASN A 176 10.39 19.42 13.49
N VAL A 177 9.47 18.52 13.82
CA VAL A 177 8.43 18.69 14.84
C VAL A 177 9.03 18.52 16.23
N LYS A 178 9.05 19.58 17.02
CA LYS A 178 9.44 19.55 18.45
C LYS A 178 8.27 19.29 19.37
N LYS A 179 7.10 19.79 19.00
CA LYS A 179 5.84 19.56 19.71
C LYS A 179 4.77 19.17 18.71
N THR A 180 4.04 18.10 18.99
CA THR A 180 2.87 17.67 18.23
C THR A 180 1.71 18.63 18.39
N GLY A 181 0.88 18.81 17.35
CA GLY A 181 -0.26 19.71 17.41
C GLY A 181 -0.77 20.10 16.03
N ALA A 182 -1.79 20.94 16.00
CA ALA A 182 -2.31 21.51 14.77
C ALA A 182 -1.34 22.56 14.20
N PHE A 183 -1.29 22.68 12.88
CA PHE A 183 -0.50 23.72 12.22
C PHE A 183 -1.25 24.30 11.02
N SER A 184 -0.89 25.52 10.69
CA SER A 184 -1.30 26.21 9.47
C SER A 184 -0.10 26.99 8.96
N ILE A 185 0.33 26.71 7.74
CA ILE A 185 1.49 27.35 7.12
C ILE A 185 1.01 28.00 5.82
N SER A 186 1.37 29.28 5.65
CA SER A 186 1.17 29.95 4.37
C SER A 186 2.44 30.63 3.91
N ALA A 187 2.60 30.77 2.59
CA ALA A 187 3.61 31.60 1.97
C ALA A 187 2.92 32.50 0.94
N THR A 188 3.12 33.79 1.03
CA THR A 188 2.50 34.78 0.14
C THR A 188 3.54 35.48 -0.70
N THR A 189 3.12 35.92 -1.89
CA THR A 189 3.91 36.80 -2.76
C THR A 189 3.15 38.11 -3.03
N GLY A 190 3.83 39.15 -3.40
CA GLY A 190 3.20 40.37 -3.90
C GLY A 190 2.69 40.27 -5.34
N ASN A 191 2.76 39.09 -5.97
CA ASN A 191 2.58 38.86 -7.40
C ASN A 191 1.32 38.05 -7.75
N GLY A 192 0.31 38.04 -6.87
CA GLY A 192 -1.02 37.47 -7.15
C GLY A 192 -1.17 35.97 -6.91
N TYR A 193 -0.19 35.28 -6.34
CA TYR A 193 -0.27 33.88 -5.95
C TYR A 193 0.29 33.63 -4.55
N SER A 194 -0.12 32.54 -3.93
CA SER A 194 0.22 32.15 -2.57
C SER A 194 0.14 30.63 -2.39
N PHE A 195 0.66 30.16 -1.27
CA PHE A 195 0.71 28.74 -0.90
C PHE A 195 0.10 28.55 0.48
N TYR A 196 -0.59 27.45 0.71
CA TYR A 196 -1.23 27.20 1.98
C TYR A 196 -1.37 25.70 2.25
N VAL A 197 -1.12 25.33 3.52
CA VAL A 197 -1.45 24.01 4.06
C VAL A 197 -1.86 24.13 5.52
N SER A 198 -2.79 23.29 5.95
CA SER A 198 -3.09 23.09 7.37
C SER A 198 -3.19 21.59 7.66
N GLY A 199 -2.88 21.21 8.88
CA GLY A 199 -2.88 19.82 9.29
C GLY A 199 -2.57 19.61 10.75
N VAL A 200 -2.23 18.38 11.11
CA VAL A 200 -1.85 17.98 12.45
C VAL A 200 -0.56 17.20 12.39
N ALA A 201 0.45 17.66 13.12
CA ALA A 201 1.69 16.93 13.34
C ALA A 201 1.46 15.88 14.45
N MET A 202 1.34 14.62 14.08
CA MET A 202 1.00 13.51 14.98
C MET A 202 2.21 12.95 15.75
N SER A 203 3.44 13.16 15.26
CA SER A 203 4.67 12.64 15.85
C SER A 203 5.77 13.71 15.84
N LYS A 204 6.71 13.61 16.80
CA LYS A 204 7.95 14.40 16.78
C LYS A 204 8.91 13.86 15.73
N GLY A 205 9.81 14.70 15.25
CA GLY A 205 10.82 14.39 14.24
C GLY A 205 10.50 14.99 12.89
N TRP A 206 11.19 14.53 11.85
CA TRP A 206 11.08 15.07 10.51
C TRP A 206 9.79 14.65 9.82
N MET A 207 9.11 15.61 9.21
CA MET A 207 7.98 15.42 8.32
C MET A 207 8.09 16.36 7.12
N THR A 208 7.51 15.99 6.01
CA THR A 208 7.39 16.86 4.84
C THR A 208 5.93 17.25 4.64
N VAL A 209 5.69 18.53 4.40
CA VAL A 209 4.36 19.05 4.03
C VAL A 209 4.43 19.72 2.68
N GLU A 210 3.40 19.54 1.87
CA GLU A 210 3.25 20.18 0.57
C GLU A 210 2.23 21.30 0.68
N LEU A 211 2.62 22.51 0.26
CA LEU A 211 1.77 23.68 0.17
C LEU A 211 1.40 23.90 -1.30
N PRO A 212 0.22 23.52 -1.74
CA PRO A 212 -0.22 23.79 -3.11
C PRO A 212 -0.30 25.29 -3.39
N CYS A 213 0.07 25.66 -4.60
CA CYS A 213 -0.03 27.05 -5.08
C CYS A 213 -1.48 27.40 -5.44
N GLN A 214 -1.90 28.62 -5.08
CA GLN A 214 -3.18 29.20 -5.42
C GLN A 214 -3.00 30.62 -5.98
N GLY A 215 -3.92 31.07 -6.83
CA GLY A 215 -3.82 32.37 -7.49
C GLY A 215 -3.11 32.27 -8.84
N THR A 216 -2.75 33.41 -9.44
CA THR A 216 -2.07 33.45 -10.75
C THR A 216 -0.99 34.52 -10.72
N PRO A 217 0.27 34.20 -11.08
CA PRO A 217 1.33 35.19 -11.15
C PRO A 217 0.98 36.31 -12.13
N VAL A 218 1.05 37.58 -11.70
CA VAL A 218 0.70 38.73 -12.49
C VAL A 218 1.87 39.19 -13.37
N ASN A 219 3.09 39.16 -12.82
CA ASN A 219 4.30 39.65 -13.47
C ASN A 219 5.37 38.58 -13.57
N ALA A 220 6.17 38.58 -14.63
CA ALA A 220 7.38 37.80 -14.76
C ALA A 220 8.50 38.50 -13.99
N GLN A 221 8.89 37.94 -12.84
CA GLN A 221 9.89 38.53 -11.92
C GLN A 221 10.34 37.48 -10.90
N ILE A 222 11.33 37.81 -10.11
CA ILE A 222 11.72 36.99 -8.93
C ILE A 222 10.87 37.49 -7.75
N ASP A 223 10.04 36.61 -7.21
CA ASP A 223 9.18 36.87 -6.06
C ASP A 223 9.79 36.36 -4.76
N LYS A 224 9.83 37.22 -3.76
CA LYS A 224 10.15 36.83 -2.40
C LYS A 224 8.94 36.20 -1.73
N LEU A 225 9.13 35.05 -1.07
CA LEU A 225 8.10 34.38 -0.28
C LEU A 225 8.06 34.91 1.16
N ILE A 226 6.89 35.33 1.59
CA ILE A 226 6.63 35.78 2.97
C ILE A 226 5.82 34.68 3.67
N PHE A 227 6.45 34.02 4.63
CA PHE A 227 5.85 32.90 5.35
C PHE A 227 5.15 33.32 6.63
N THR A 228 4.08 32.58 6.98
CA THR A 228 3.45 32.57 8.30
C THR A 228 3.33 31.12 8.79
N GLY A 229 3.32 30.94 10.12
CA GLY A 229 3.21 29.60 10.73
C GLY A 229 4.54 28.85 10.89
N VAL A 230 5.63 29.38 10.36
CA VAL A 230 7.00 28.88 10.54
C VAL A 230 7.98 30.03 10.75
N ILE A 231 9.13 29.73 11.38
CA ILE A 231 10.21 30.68 11.64
C ILE A 231 11.42 30.24 10.81
N PHE A 232 12.17 31.22 10.29
CA PHE A 232 13.39 30.98 9.52
C PHE A 232 14.64 31.27 10.31
N ALA A 233 15.70 30.53 10.03
CA ALA A 233 17.05 30.87 10.45
C ALA A 233 17.49 32.17 9.78
N LEU A 234 18.38 32.89 10.44
CA LEU A 234 18.84 34.23 10.00
C LEU A 234 19.46 34.14 8.58
N GLY A 235 18.98 34.97 7.65
CA GLY A 235 19.51 35.10 6.29
C GLY A 235 18.82 34.20 5.24
N CYS A 236 17.81 33.43 5.60
CA CYS A 236 17.03 32.69 4.63
C CYS A 236 15.88 33.53 4.05
N GLU A 237 15.89 33.77 2.76
CA GLU A 237 14.85 34.47 1.99
C GLU A 237 14.49 33.65 0.75
N PRO A 238 13.54 32.70 0.83
CA PRO A 238 13.14 31.88 -0.31
C PRO A 238 12.51 32.74 -1.42
N GLN A 239 12.87 32.45 -2.66
CA GLN A 239 12.44 33.22 -3.83
C GLN A 239 11.96 32.29 -4.94
N ILE A 240 10.96 32.73 -5.70
CA ILE A 240 10.43 32.05 -6.88
C ILE A 240 10.63 32.89 -8.10
N GLU A 241 11.21 32.32 -9.17
CA GLU A 241 11.28 32.96 -10.48
C GLU A 241 9.97 32.70 -11.24
N VAL A 242 9.29 33.78 -11.63
CA VAL A 242 8.12 33.77 -12.51
C VAL A 242 8.58 34.08 -13.92
N ASN A 243 8.46 33.09 -14.80
CA ASN A 243 8.85 33.21 -16.22
C ASN A 243 7.77 33.83 -17.08
N SER A 244 8.18 34.50 -18.14
CA SER A 244 7.24 35.13 -19.10
C SER A 244 6.65 34.17 -20.12
N LYS A 245 7.22 32.95 -20.30
CA LYS A 245 6.79 31.96 -21.28
C LYS A 245 7.11 30.54 -20.87
N VAL A 246 6.13 29.64 -21.05
CA VAL A 246 6.35 28.19 -20.94
C VAL A 246 6.78 27.62 -22.29
N SER A 247 7.71 26.70 -22.28
CA SER A 247 8.12 25.94 -23.46
C SER A 247 6.99 25.04 -23.97
N ALA A 248 6.80 25.01 -25.28
CA ALA A 248 5.97 24.00 -25.93
C ALA A 248 6.85 22.78 -26.26
N TYR A 249 6.57 21.63 -25.66
CA TYR A 249 7.33 20.40 -25.85
C TYR A 249 6.44 19.16 -25.63
N SER A 250 6.94 18.02 -26.07
CA SER A 250 6.26 16.72 -25.93
C SER A 250 7.20 15.71 -25.29
N LEU A 251 6.68 14.94 -24.32
CA LEU A 251 7.42 13.84 -23.71
C LEU A 251 7.49 12.63 -24.65
N ASN A 252 8.66 12.01 -24.78
CA ASN A 252 8.83 10.73 -25.45
C ASN A 252 8.78 9.58 -24.42
N CYS A 253 7.60 9.01 -24.23
CA CYS A 253 7.39 7.94 -23.21
C CYS A 253 8.18 6.65 -23.51
N SER A 254 8.48 6.36 -24.77
CA SER A 254 9.27 5.17 -25.13
C SER A 254 10.75 5.28 -24.74
N SER A 255 11.22 6.48 -24.41
CA SER A 255 12.60 6.74 -23.99
C SER A 255 12.78 6.78 -22.47
N VAL A 256 11.71 6.52 -21.69
CA VAL A 256 11.78 6.57 -20.22
C VAL A 256 12.67 5.45 -19.68
N VAL A 257 13.66 5.83 -18.89
CA VAL A 257 14.59 4.90 -18.22
C VAL A 257 14.69 5.26 -16.74
N VAL A 258 14.32 4.31 -15.87
CA VAL A 258 14.48 4.43 -14.42
C VAL A 258 15.86 3.92 -14.02
N LYS A 259 16.62 4.72 -13.25
CA LYS A 259 17.97 4.38 -12.78
C LYS A 259 18.05 4.48 -11.25
N GLY A 260 19.00 3.73 -10.67
CA GLY A 260 19.24 3.68 -9.23
C GLY A 260 18.57 2.50 -8.55
N GLN A 261 18.85 2.34 -7.27
CA GLN A 261 18.28 1.31 -6.42
C GLN A 261 17.20 1.94 -5.50
N TYR A 262 16.06 1.30 -5.41
CA TYR A 262 14.91 1.77 -4.62
C TYR A 262 14.64 0.73 -3.53
N ILE A 263 14.93 1.07 -2.27
CA ILE A 263 14.80 0.17 -1.12
C ILE A 263 13.89 0.84 -0.10
N LYS A 264 12.87 0.13 0.39
CA LYS A 264 11.98 0.63 1.45
C LYS A 264 12.78 1.14 2.66
N GLY A 265 12.39 2.29 3.17
CA GLY A 265 13.03 2.91 4.33
C GLY A 265 14.41 3.53 4.07
N THR A 266 14.95 3.45 2.84
CA THR A 266 16.23 4.05 2.47
C THR A 266 15.99 5.33 1.66
N PRO A 267 16.46 6.51 2.12
CA PRO A 267 16.33 7.75 1.36
C PRO A 267 16.97 7.66 -0.03
N LEU A 268 16.33 8.27 -1.02
CA LEU A 268 16.90 8.36 -2.37
C LEU A 268 18.15 9.23 -2.38
N THR A 269 19.01 8.98 -3.35
CA THR A 269 20.24 9.71 -3.60
C THR A 269 20.24 10.31 -5.01
N ALA A 270 21.20 11.13 -5.37
CA ALA A 270 21.33 11.69 -6.70
C ALA A 270 21.46 10.64 -7.83
N SER A 271 21.75 9.38 -7.51
CA SER A 271 21.75 8.27 -8.48
C SER A 271 20.36 7.73 -8.82
N ASN A 272 19.36 8.05 -8.00
CA ASN A 272 17.98 7.64 -8.24
C ASN A 272 17.32 8.64 -9.19
N THR A 273 17.20 8.27 -10.46
CA THR A 273 16.74 9.18 -11.50
C THR A 273 15.76 8.51 -12.46
N ILE A 274 14.95 9.35 -13.11
CA ILE A 274 14.19 8.97 -14.31
C ILE A 274 14.71 9.82 -15.45
N ALA A 275 15.25 9.19 -16.49
CA ALA A 275 15.69 9.87 -17.71
C ALA A 275 14.67 9.68 -18.83
N LEU A 276 14.42 10.72 -19.62
CA LEU A 276 13.59 10.64 -20.82
C LEU A 276 14.02 11.71 -21.83
N ASN A 277 13.63 11.53 -23.08
CA ASN A 277 13.79 12.53 -24.12
C ASN A 277 12.53 13.36 -24.28
N VAL A 278 12.70 14.63 -24.64
CA VAL A 278 11.63 15.54 -24.98
C VAL A 278 11.89 16.17 -26.35
N THR A 279 10.85 16.45 -27.11
CA THR A 279 10.93 17.21 -28.36
C THR A 279 10.32 18.57 -28.14
N VAL A 280 11.11 19.62 -28.29
CA VAL A 280 10.75 21.02 -28.01
C VAL A 280 10.49 21.76 -29.32
N THR A 281 9.33 22.43 -29.43
CA THR A 281 8.94 23.27 -30.60
C THR A 281 9.09 24.73 -30.30
N THR A 282 8.95 25.18 -29.06
CA THR A 282 9.05 26.59 -28.68
C THR A 282 9.94 26.74 -27.44
N SER A 283 10.92 27.65 -27.50
CA SER A 283 11.77 27.97 -26.32
C SER A 283 10.95 28.45 -25.13
N GLY A 284 11.44 28.17 -23.93
CA GLY A 284 10.84 28.61 -22.69
C GLY A 284 11.23 27.71 -21.54
N SER A 285 10.67 27.98 -20.38
CA SER A 285 10.88 27.19 -19.18
C SER A 285 10.11 25.87 -19.19
N TYR A 286 10.64 24.87 -18.51
CA TYR A 286 9.95 23.59 -18.31
C TYR A 286 9.99 23.17 -16.84
N ASN A 287 8.99 22.40 -16.46
CA ASN A 287 9.01 21.58 -15.25
C ASN A 287 8.40 20.23 -15.58
N ILE A 288 9.15 19.19 -15.27
CA ILE A 288 8.72 17.81 -15.42
C ILE A 288 8.88 17.15 -14.06
N ASN A 289 7.79 16.61 -13.52
CA ASN A 289 7.83 15.99 -12.19
C ASN A 289 6.86 14.82 -12.06
N THR A 290 6.91 14.15 -10.93
CA THR A 290 5.93 13.12 -10.54
C THR A 290 5.21 13.55 -9.27
N PRO A 291 3.95 13.14 -9.07
CA PRO A 291 3.31 13.23 -7.77
C PRO A 291 4.12 12.46 -6.72
N LEU A 292 4.00 12.85 -5.46
CA LEU A 292 4.51 12.06 -4.34
C LEU A 292 3.76 10.71 -4.31
N THR A 293 4.47 9.64 -4.60
CA THR A 293 3.90 8.29 -4.67
C THR A 293 4.75 7.35 -3.84
N ASN A 294 4.12 6.67 -2.88
CA ASN A 294 4.82 5.75 -1.97
C ASN A 294 6.10 6.33 -1.35
N GLY A 295 6.02 7.60 -0.92
CA GLY A 295 7.09 8.30 -0.22
C GLY A 295 8.20 8.88 -1.09
N ILE A 296 8.11 8.76 -2.42
CA ILE A 296 9.11 9.30 -3.35
C ILE A 296 8.49 10.12 -4.48
N ARG A 297 9.28 11.02 -5.03
CA ARG A 297 8.96 11.80 -6.23
C ARG A 297 10.21 12.11 -7.03
N PHE A 298 10.03 12.55 -8.27
CA PHE A 298 11.11 12.95 -9.16
C PHE A 298 10.78 14.30 -9.79
N SER A 299 11.80 15.13 -10.00
CA SER A 299 11.62 16.43 -10.62
C SER A 299 12.81 16.86 -11.45
N ALA A 300 12.54 17.67 -12.48
CA ALA A 300 13.52 18.41 -13.26
C ALA A 300 12.88 19.71 -13.77
N SER A 301 13.62 20.80 -13.70
CA SER A 301 13.19 22.10 -14.23
C SER A 301 14.36 22.81 -14.92
N GLY A 302 14.06 23.78 -15.78
CA GLY A 302 15.05 24.54 -16.52
C GLY A 302 14.44 25.27 -17.71
N ASN A 303 15.28 25.60 -18.69
CA ASN A 303 14.88 26.24 -19.94
C ASN A 303 15.23 25.36 -21.13
N PHE A 304 14.33 25.30 -22.11
CA PHE A 304 14.54 24.62 -23.38
C PHE A 304 14.75 25.59 -24.54
N THR A 305 15.53 25.17 -25.52
CA THR A 305 15.54 25.68 -26.89
C THR A 305 14.88 24.65 -27.80
N PRO A 306 14.40 25.01 -29.00
CA PRO A 306 13.85 24.07 -29.97
C PRO A 306 14.82 22.92 -30.28
N GLY A 307 14.29 21.69 -30.42
CA GLY A 307 15.07 20.49 -30.69
C GLY A 307 14.73 19.34 -29.74
N THR A 308 15.52 18.27 -29.82
CA THR A 308 15.40 17.12 -28.92
C THR A 308 16.37 17.24 -27.75
N HIS A 309 15.88 17.11 -26.54
CA HIS A 309 16.68 17.22 -25.31
C HIS A 309 16.50 15.95 -24.44
N ALA A 310 17.58 15.51 -23.83
CA ALA A 310 17.54 14.50 -22.77
C ALA A 310 17.32 15.20 -21.43
N VAL A 311 16.33 14.76 -20.67
CA VAL A 311 15.99 15.29 -19.35
C VAL A 311 16.19 14.18 -18.31
N THR A 312 16.79 14.53 -17.17
CA THR A 312 16.97 13.64 -16.03
C THR A 312 16.25 14.24 -14.84
N LEU A 313 15.18 13.56 -14.40
CA LEU A 313 14.48 13.88 -13.16
C LEU A 313 15.24 13.25 -12.00
N VAL A 314 15.57 14.03 -10.98
CA VAL A 314 16.24 13.56 -9.76
C VAL A 314 15.19 13.14 -8.75
N GLY A 315 15.39 11.97 -8.14
CA GLY A 315 14.50 11.43 -7.12
C GLY A 315 14.76 12.02 -5.75
N SER A 316 13.70 12.19 -4.96
CA SER A 316 13.75 12.58 -3.55
C SER A 316 12.72 11.81 -2.72
N GLY A 317 12.93 11.77 -1.39
CA GLY A 317 12.07 11.05 -0.46
C GLY A 317 12.59 9.65 -0.11
N THR A 318 11.72 8.86 0.53
CA THR A 318 12.05 7.52 1.04
C THR A 318 10.92 6.55 0.65
N PRO A 319 11.21 5.46 -0.09
CA PRO A 319 10.19 4.48 -0.46
C PRO A 319 9.53 3.85 0.78
N THR A 320 8.20 3.73 0.77
CA THR A 320 7.42 3.17 1.90
C THR A 320 6.91 1.76 1.65
N VAL A 321 7.11 1.22 0.44
CA VAL A 321 6.62 -0.10 0.01
C VAL A 321 7.75 -1.03 -0.41
N ASN A 322 7.49 -2.34 -0.44
CA ASN A 322 8.44 -3.38 -0.86
C ASN A 322 8.11 -4.01 -2.22
N SER A 323 7.19 -3.42 -2.97
CA SER A 323 6.80 -3.93 -4.29
C SER A 323 6.90 -2.85 -5.35
N ASP A 324 7.17 -3.25 -6.58
CA ASP A 324 7.16 -2.38 -7.74
C ASP A 324 5.83 -1.63 -7.84
N PHE A 325 5.87 -0.35 -8.21
CA PHE A 325 4.67 0.46 -8.35
C PHE A 325 4.74 1.42 -9.54
N PRO A 326 3.59 1.72 -10.15
CA PRO A 326 3.53 2.69 -11.23
C PRO A 326 3.71 4.10 -10.71
N ILE A 327 4.33 4.96 -11.52
CA ILE A 327 4.43 6.40 -11.28
C ILE A 327 4.16 7.16 -12.59
N THR A 328 3.45 8.28 -12.49
CA THR A 328 3.14 9.13 -13.63
C THR A 328 4.07 10.33 -13.66
N ILE A 329 4.72 10.55 -14.78
CA ILE A 329 5.53 11.72 -15.05
C ILE A 329 4.62 12.78 -15.69
N ASN A 330 4.58 13.98 -15.12
CA ASN A 330 3.79 15.10 -15.59
C ASN A 330 4.69 16.22 -16.08
N ALA A 331 4.27 16.88 -17.11
CA ALA A 331 4.94 18.04 -17.71
C ALA A 331 4.02 19.25 -17.75
N ASN A 332 4.58 20.43 -17.57
CA ASN A 332 3.84 21.71 -17.62
C ASN A 332 3.61 22.25 -19.03
N THR A 333 3.90 21.46 -20.06
CA THR A 333 3.76 21.90 -21.45
C THR A 333 2.30 22.21 -21.81
N PRO A 334 2.02 23.32 -22.50
CA PRO A 334 0.68 23.66 -22.96
C PRO A 334 0.22 22.83 -24.17
N GLN A 335 1.12 22.14 -24.85
CA GLN A 335 0.87 21.37 -26.06
C GLN A 335 1.67 20.08 -26.09
N GLY A 336 1.18 19.08 -26.83
CA GLY A 336 1.85 17.80 -27.01
C GLY A 336 1.51 16.77 -25.93
N ASN A 337 2.30 15.68 -25.88
CA ASN A 337 2.17 14.67 -24.85
C ASN A 337 2.80 15.17 -23.54
N ASN A 338 1.97 15.38 -22.54
CA ASN A 338 2.37 15.97 -21.25
C ASN A 338 2.41 14.97 -20.10
N THR A 339 2.15 13.68 -20.35
CA THR A 339 2.20 12.63 -19.33
C THR A 339 2.85 11.36 -19.85
N CYS A 340 3.61 10.69 -18.99
CA CYS A 340 4.14 9.33 -19.23
C CYS A 340 3.99 8.49 -17.98
N ASN A 341 3.73 7.20 -18.15
CA ASN A 341 3.74 6.23 -17.04
C ASN A 341 4.98 5.35 -17.10
N THR A 342 5.53 5.04 -15.95
CA THR A 342 6.60 4.07 -15.81
C THR A 342 6.44 3.31 -14.48
N THR A 343 7.23 2.26 -14.28
CA THR A 343 7.26 1.50 -13.04
C THR A 343 8.57 1.71 -12.31
N ILE A 344 8.50 2.01 -11.02
CA ILE A 344 9.68 2.04 -10.15
C ILE A 344 9.95 0.63 -9.66
N PRO A 345 11.08 0.02 -10.05
CA PRO A 345 11.46 -1.31 -9.61
C PRO A 345 12.06 -1.24 -8.21
N LEU A 346 11.44 -1.89 -7.23
CA LEU A 346 11.97 -1.93 -5.87
C LEU A 346 13.05 -2.99 -5.74
N THR A 347 14.13 -2.65 -5.06
CA THR A 347 15.14 -3.60 -4.59
C THR A 347 14.67 -4.17 -3.26
N LEU A 348 14.51 -5.49 -3.20
CA LEU A 348 14.13 -6.18 -1.98
C LEU A 348 15.18 -5.94 -0.87
N PRO A 349 14.80 -5.94 0.40
CA PRO A 349 15.73 -5.81 1.52
C PRO A 349 16.73 -6.97 1.57
N ALA A 350 17.69 -6.93 2.49
CA ALA A 350 18.55 -8.06 2.76
C ALA A 350 17.72 -9.20 3.37
N MET A 351 17.83 -10.41 2.80
CA MET A 351 17.07 -11.59 3.23
C MET A 351 17.96 -12.80 3.38
N THR A 352 17.49 -13.76 4.13
CA THR A 352 18.18 -15.01 4.42
C THR A 352 17.34 -16.21 3.99
N TYR A 353 18.03 -17.31 3.69
CA TYR A 353 17.38 -18.60 3.47
C TYR A 353 18.01 -19.70 4.30
N ALA A 354 17.21 -20.72 4.54
CA ALA A 354 17.69 -21.97 5.14
C ALA A 354 17.48 -23.14 4.17
N VAL A 355 18.34 -24.13 4.27
CA VAL A 355 18.25 -25.35 3.46
C VAL A 355 18.01 -26.55 4.35
N ILE A 356 16.99 -27.36 4.00
CA ILE A 356 16.72 -28.67 4.59
C ILE A 356 16.83 -29.72 3.48
N GLY A 357 17.62 -30.76 3.72
CA GLY A 357 17.84 -31.86 2.79
C GLY A 357 19.32 -32.20 2.61
N SER A 358 19.59 -33.37 2.02
CA SER A 358 20.94 -33.88 1.76
C SER A 358 21.11 -34.26 0.28
N GLY A 359 22.31 -34.70 -0.07
CA GLY A 359 22.63 -35.13 -1.43
C GLY A 359 23.28 -34.05 -2.29
N SER A 360 24.32 -34.43 -3.02
CA SER A 360 25.17 -33.53 -3.79
C SER A 360 24.46 -32.93 -5.01
N THR A 361 23.35 -33.49 -5.46
CA THR A 361 22.59 -33.08 -6.64
C THR A 361 21.14 -32.73 -6.38
N TYR A 362 20.53 -33.31 -5.34
CA TYR A 362 19.09 -33.22 -5.06
C TYR A 362 18.71 -32.11 -4.08
N SER A 363 19.63 -31.61 -3.28
CA SER A 363 19.40 -30.54 -2.32
C SER A 363 19.60 -29.15 -2.94
N TRP A 364 19.05 -28.13 -2.28
CA TRP A 364 19.39 -26.74 -2.56
C TRP A 364 20.85 -26.37 -2.21
N ASN A 365 21.55 -27.23 -1.47
CA ASN A 365 23.00 -27.17 -1.26
C ASN A 365 23.82 -27.84 -2.39
N SER A 366 23.17 -28.41 -3.41
CA SER A 366 23.89 -28.88 -4.60
C SER A 366 24.75 -27.76 -5.21
N THR A 367 25.88 -28.11 -5.80
CA THR A 367 26.76 -27.12 -6.44
C THR A 367 26.02 -26.21 -7.42
N ALA A 368 25.12 -26.78 -8.25
CA ALA A 368 24.37 -26.04 -9.26
C ALA A 368 23.38 -25.04 -8.64
N ARG A 369 22.54 -25.46 -7.70
CA ARG A 369 21.55 -24.58 -7.02
C ARG A 369 22.21 -23.57 -6.10
N SER A 370 23.18 -24.01 -5.28
CA SER A 370 23.93 -23.11 -4.42
C SER A 370 24.64 -22.01 -5.22
N GLN A 371 25.24 -22.37 -6.34
CA GLN A 371 25.84 -21.40 -7.25
C GLN A 371 24.79 -20.45 -7.83
N ALA A 372 23.60 -20.95 -8.21
CA ALA A 372 22.51 -20.11 -8.73
C ALA A 372 21.99 -19.07 -7.70
N LEU A 373 22.01 -19.43 -6.42
CA LEU A 373 21.60 -18.52 -5.34
C LEU A 373 22.70 -17.49 -4.98
N THR A 374 23.98 -17.84 -5.16
CA THR A 374 25.12 -17.06 -4.65
C THR A 374 26.08 -16.56 -5.74
N ASN A 375 25.74 -16.64 -7.02
CA ASN A 375 26.59 -16.37 -8.20
C ASN A 375 27.08 -14.92 -8.38
N GLY A 376 27.61 -14.32 -7.33
CA GLY A 376 28.08 -12.93 -7.36
C GLY A 376 26.94 -11.91 -7.50
N GLY A 377 25.70 -12.32 -7.21
CA GLY A 377 24.53 -11.47 -7.30
C GLY A 377 23.93 -11.35 -8.71
N ILE A 378 24.31 -12.22 -9.64
CA ILE A 378 23.76 -12.23 -11.01
C ILE A 378 22.26 -12.61 -10.99
N SER A 379 21.91 -13.67 -10.26
CA SER A 379 20.51 -14.09 -10.09
C SER A 379 19.81 -13.25 -9.03
N PHE A 380 20.37 -13.18 -7.83
CA PHE A 380 19.82 -12.51 -6.66
C PHE A 380 20.86 -11.55 -6.08
N GLY A 381 20.69 -10.26 -6.33
CA GLY A 381 21.62 -9.24 -5.85
C GLY A 381 21.20 -7.83 -6.22
N PRO A 382 21.93 -6.81 -5.78
CA PRO A 382 21.56 -5.41 -6.02
C PRO A 382 21.41 -5.05 -7.50
N ASN A 383 22.16 -5.72 -8.37
CA ASN A 383 22.09 -5.58 -9.83
C ASN A 383 21.66 -6.87 -10.52
N GLY A 384 21.13 -7.82 -9.75
CA GLY A 384 20.70 -9.13 -10.25
C GLY A 384 19.39 -9.09 -11.03
N ILE A 385 19.05 -10.25 -11.59
CA ILE A 385 17.73 -10.47 -12.22
C ILE A 385 16.62 -10.19 -11.21
N VAL A 386 16.75 -10.70 -9.99
CA VAL A 386 15.97 -10.28 -8.82
C VAL A 386 16.78 -9.28 -8.04
N LYS A 387 16.33 -8.03 -8.03
CA LYS A 387 17.00 -6.96 -7.30
C LYS A 387 16.75 -7.13 -5.80
N ILE A 388 17.75 -7.52 -5.06
CA ILE A 388 17.74 -7.72 -3.62
C ILE A 388 19.06 -7.22 -3.02
N LYS A 389 19.02 -6.56 -1.88
CA LYS A 389 20.22 -6.01 -1.23
C LYS A 389 21.26 -7.10 -0.93
N SER A 390 20.82 -8.23 -0.40
CA SER A 390 21.60 -9.46 -0.26
C SER A 390 20.67 -10.64 -0.05
N PHE A 391 21.06 -11.83 -0.49
CA PHE A 391 20.38 -13.09 -0.24
C PHE A 391 21.40 -14.12 0.21
N THR A 392 21.39 -14.45 1.50
CA THR A 392 22.47 -15.25 2.12
C THR A 392 21.89 -16.45 2.86
N GLN A 393 22.64 -17.55 2.83
CA GLN A 393 22.29 -18.74 3.58
C GLN A 393 22.50 -18.51 5.10
N LEU A 394 21.46 -18.72 5.87
CA LEU A 394 21.53 -18.64 7.34
C LEU A 394 22.04 -19.95 7.92
N TRP A 395 21.48 -21.08 7.49
CA TRP A 395 21.89 -22.42 7.87
C TRP A 395 21.48 -23.46 6.83
N ALA A 396 22.11 -24.65 6.93
CA ALA A 396 21.71 -25.85 6.19
C ALA A 396 21.86 -27.08 7.04
N THR A 397 20.92 -28.03 6.91
CA THR A 397 20.97 -29.32 7.62
C THR A 397 20.15 -30.38 6.89
N SER A 398 20.57 -31.64 7.03
CA SER A 398 19.76 -32.81 6.64
C SER A 398 19.06 -33.46 7.86
N LEU A 399 19.33 -32.99 9.07
CA LEU A 399 18.74 -33.52 10.27
C LEU A 399 17.43 -32.79 10.59
N VAL A 400 16.30 -33.46 10.41
CA VAL A 400 14.95 -32.88 10.59
C VAL A 400 14.73 -32.35 12.01
N ALA A 401 15.25 -33.01 13.03
CA ALA A 401 15.18 -32.54 14.41
C ALA A 401 15.96 -31.22 14.63
N VAL A 402 17.11 -31.05 13.97
CA VAL A 402 17.92 -29.83 14.00
C VAL A 402 17.18 -28.70 13.28
N ALA A 403 16.62 -29.00 12.11
CA ALA A 403 15.81 -28.03 11.37
C ALA A 403 14.61 -27.54 12.20
N ALA A 404 13.87 -28.45 12.82
CA ALA A 404 12.76 -28.14 13.72
C ALA A 404 13.21 -27.28 14.90
N HIS A 405 14.37 -27.62 15.51
CA HIS A 405 14.93 -26.82 16.60
C HIS A 405 15.23 -25.38 16.16
N TYR A 406 15.87 -25.18 15.00
CA TYR A 406 16.20 -23.85 14.48
C TYR A 406 14.95 -23.04 14.11
N LEU A 407 13.91 -23.68 13.57
CA LEU A 407 12.64 -23.02 13.25
C LEU A 407 11.83 -22.62 14.49
N ASN A 408 12.01 -23.34 15.60
CA ASN A 408 11.32 -23.02 16.86
C ASN A 408 12.07 -21.98 17.70
N ASN A 409 13.39 -21.99 17.69
CA ASN A 409 14.23 -21.25 18.66
C ASN A 409 15.17 -20.21 18.01
N GLY A 410 15.24 -20.15 16.68
CA GLY A 410 16.26 -19.39 15.94
C GLY A 410 17.57 -20.19 15.78
N TYR A 411 18.38 -19.79 14.78
CA TYR A 411 19.61 -20.53 14.43
C TYR A 411 20.70 -20.50 15.48
N VAL A 412 20.87 -19.40 16.18
CA VAL A 412 21.72 -19.25 17.38
C VAL A 412 20.91 -18.51 18.40
N SER A 413 21.25 -18.64 19.69
CA SER A 413 20.53 -17.94 20.77
C SER A 413 20.40 -16.45 20.44
N GLY A 414 19.19 -16.00 20.11
CA GLY A 414 18.90 -14.66 19.62
C GLY A 414 19.11 -14.45 18.10
N GLY A 415 19.42 -15.50 17.32
CA GLY A 415 19.53 -15.45 15.85
C GLY A 415 18.17 -15.34 15.18
N GLY A 416 18.12 -14.64 14.04
CA GLY A 416 16.93 -14.47 13.24
C GLY A 416 16.39 -15.78 12.65
N MET A 417 15.14 -15.76 12.25
CA MET A 417 14.52 -16.79 11.41
C MET A 417 14.94 -16.58 9.95
N PRO A 418 15.05 -17.63 9.12
CA PRO A 418 15.20 -17.45 7.68
C PRO A 418 13.94 -16.80 7.11
N ASP A 419 14.07 -16.02 6.04
CA ASP A 419 12.92 -15.47 5.30
C ASP A 419 12.28 -16.55 4.42
N VAL A 420 13.11 -17.46 3.88
CA VAL A 420 12.67 -18.56 3.03
C VAL A 420 13.32 -19.87 3.49
N VAL A 421 12.53 -20.93 3.58
CA VAL A 421 13.02 -22.31 3.78
C VAL A 421 12.94 -23.04 2.43
N LEU A 422 14.11 -23.51 1.96
CA LEU A 422 14.28 -24.32 0.77
C LEU A 422 14.44 -25.78 1.23
N TYR A 423 13.36 -26.53 1.22
CA TYR A 423 13.31 -27.89 1.74
C TYR A 423 13.10 -28.90 0.61
N PHE A 424 14.17 -29.58 0.18
CA PHE A 424 14.11 -30.74 -0.65
C PHE A 424 14.39 -31.97 0.18
N ALA A 425 13.38 -32.85 0.28
CA ALA A 425 13.29 -33.87 1.32
C ALA A 425 14.25 -35.07 1.15
N TYR A 426 15.08 -35.08 0.11
CA TYR A 426 16.05 -36.15 -0.09
C TYR A 426 16.97 -36.29 1.13
N GLY A 427 16.95 -37.49 1.73
CA GLY A 427 17.65 -37.77 2.98
C GLY A 427 17.22 -36.98 4.21
N ALA A 428 16.05 -36.34 4.14
CA ALA A 428 15.47 -35.54 5.23
C ALA A 428 13.93 -35.63 5.15
N ALA A 429 13.37 -36.84 5.25
CA ALA A 429 11.92 -37.08 5.16
C ALA A 429 11.15 -36.28 6.24
N PRO A 430 10.00 -35.70 5.94
CA PRO A 430 9.22 -34.92 6.90
C PRO A 430 8.69 -35.81 8.03
N ASP A 431 8.83 -35.34 9.27
CA ASP A 431 8.24 -35.96 10.45
C ASP A 431 7.28 -35.01 11.18
N ALA A 432 6.58 -35.49 12.18
CA ALA A 432 5.60 -34.73 12.94
C ALA A 432 6.23 -33.49 13.66
N VAL A 433 7.49 -33.60 14.09
CA VAL A 433 8.18 -32.50 14.80
C VAL A 433 8.54 -31.40 13.84
N LEU A 434 9.14 -31.74 12.70
CA LEU A 434 9.52 -30.77 11.66
C LEU A 434 8.28 -30.11 11.03
N THR A 435 7.23 -30.90 10.70
CA THR A 435 6.02 -30.35 10.09
C THR A 435 5.27 -29.40 11.03
N THR A 436 5.29 -29.66 12.34
CA THR A 436 4.75 -28.71 13.33
C THR A 436 5.56 -27.42 13.35
N ALA A 437 6.88 -27.49 13.38
CA ALA A 437 7.74 -26.31 13.33
C ALA A 437 7.59 -25.52 12.03
N LEU A 438 7.46 -26.19 10.88
CA LEU A 438 7.18 -25.56 9.59
C LEU A 438 5.80 -24.89 9.56
N LYS A 439 4.77 -25.50 10.13
CA LYS A 439 3.44 -24.91 10.26
C LYS A 439 3.48 -23.61 11.05
N ASP A 440 4.15 -23.61 12.19
CA ASP A 440 4.30 -22.41 13.03
C ASP A 440 5.13 -21.33 12.32
N TYR A 441 6.17 -21.72 11.60
CA TYR A 441 6.98 -20.84 10.79
C TYR A 441 6.15 -20.18 9.68
N ILE A 442 5.34 -20.94 8.93
CA ILE A 442 4.44 -20.41 7.88
C ILE A 442 3.39 -19.48 8.49
N ASN A 443 2.79 -19.85 9.64
CA ASN A 443 1.79 -19.02 10.31
C ASN A 443 2.34 -17.67 10.79
N LYS A 444 3.65 -17.59 11.04
CA LYS A 444 4.37 -16.36 11.37
C LYS A 444 4.81 -15.56 10.14
N GLY A 445 4.50 -16.02 8.93
CA GLY A 445 4.83 -15.35 7.68
C GLY A 445 6.01 -15.94 6.91
N GLY A 446 6.65 -16.98 7.41
CA GLY A 446 7.74 -17.66 6.70
C GLY A 446 7.28 -18.32 5.42
N CYS A 447 8.15 -18.34 4.40
CA CYS A 447 7.88 -18.98 3.10
C CYS A 447 8.61 -20.31 3.00
N VAL A 448 7.93 -21.35 2.49
CA VAL A 448 8.51 -22.69 2.29
C VAL A 448 8.38 -23.13 0.85
N ILE A 449 9.49 -23.53 0.24
CA ILE A 449 9.55 -24.24 -1.03
C ILE A 449 9.96 -25.67 -0.73
N TYR A 450 9.05 -26.59 -0.94
CA TYR A 450 9.23 -28.02 -0.64
C TYR A 450 9.33 -28.85 -1.92
N GLY A 451 10.25 -29.81 -1.93
CA GLY A 451 10.31 -30.88 -2.93
C GLY A 451 10.28 -32.24 -2.23
N SER A 452 9.41 -33.13 -2.68
CA SER A 452 9.30 -34.48 -2.14
C SER A 452 10.48 -35.36 -2.59
N ALA A 453 10.97 -36.24 -1.72
CA ALA A 453 11.90 -37.27 -2.12
C ALA A 453 11.11 -38.46 -2.65
N ASP A 454 11.26 -38.80 -3.93
CA ASP A 454 10.62 -39.91 -4.60
C ASP A 454 9.07 -39.94 -4.45
N GLY A 455 8.46 -38.83 -4.06
CA GLY A 455 7.00 -38.67 -3.97
C GLY A 455 6.27 -39.71 -3.13
N THR A 456 6.89 -40.25 -2.07
CA THR A 456 6.25 -41.32 -1.28
C THR A 456 4.96 -40.83 -0.63
N VAL A 457 3.89 -41.64 -0.72
CA VAL A 457 2.56 -41.31 -0.19
C VAL A 457 2.64 -40.98 1.30
N THR A 458 3.46 -41.72 2.05
CA THR A 458 3.64 -41.49 3.49
C THR A 458 4.24 -40.12 3.79
N ASP A 459 5.30 -39.72 3.07
CA ASP A 459 5.99 -38.45 3.34
C ASP A 459 5.13 -37.26 2.91
N VAL A 460 4.46 -37.37 1.75
CA VAL A 460 3.54 -36.33 1.30
C VAL A 460 2.36 -36.18 2.25
N ASN A 461 1.76 -37.29 2.72
CA ASN A 461 0.67 -37.24 3.70
C ASN A 461 1.14 -36.69 5.05
N THR A 462 2.33 -37.07 5.52
CA THR A 462 2.91 -36.52 6.76
C THR A 462 3.06 -34.99 6.64
N LEU A 463 3.56 -34.52 5.52
CA LEU A 463 3.69 -33.08 5.24
C LEU A 463 2.32 -32.39 5.19
N MET A 464 1.40 -32.88 4.38
CA MET A 464 0.07 -32.26 4.16
C MET A 464 -0.77 -32.25 5.44
N ASN A 465 -0.75 -33.34 6.18
CA ASN A 465 -1.42 -33.41 7.48
C ASN A 465 -0.80 -32.46 8.50
N GLY A 466 0.53 -32.49 8.63
CA GLY A 466 1.26 -31.64 9.56
C GLY A 466 1.05 -30.14 9.28
N LEU A 467 1.16 -29.70 8.03
CA LEU A 467 1.04 -28.30 7.66
C LEU A 467 -0.40 -27.82 7.61
N PHE A 468 -1.30 -28.59 6.98
CA PHE A 468 -2.64 -28.11 6.60
C PHE A 468 -3.78 -28.89 7.24
N SER A 469 -3.47 -29.95 7.97
CA SER A 469 -4.45 -30.86 8.59
C SER A 469 -5.36 -31.55 7.55
N ILE A 470 -4.78 -31.91 6.40
CA ILE A 470 -5.45 -32.62 5.30
C ILE A 470 -4.67 -33.89 4.93
N ASN A 471 -5.37 -34.88 4.36
CA ASN A 471 -4.80 -36.09 3.78
C ASN A 471 -5.33 -36.25 2.38
N PRO A 472 -4.79 -35.47 1.41
CA PRO A 472 -5.31 -35.50 0.05
C PRO A 472 -4.98 -36.82 -0.66
N ALA A 473 -5.78 -37.18 -1.65
CA ALA A 473 -5.47 -38.28 -2.53
C ALA A 473 -4.17 -37.99 -3.31
N ILE A 474 -3.25 -38.95 -3.29
CA ILE A 474 -1.94 -38.87 -3.91
C ILE A 474 -1.80 -39.97 -4.95
N VAL A 475 -1.30 -39.58 -6.11
CA VAL A 475 -0.89 -40.51 -7.15
C VAL A 475 0.61 -40.46 -7.30
N GLN A 476 1.27 -41.58 -7.09
CA GLN A 476 2.67 -41.72 -7.45
C GLN A 476 2.76 -42.03 -8.96
N THR A 477 3.53 -41.25 -9.64
CA THR A 477 3.80 -41.41 -11.09
C THR A 477 5.32 -41.49 -11.27
N GLY A 478 5.71 -42.07 -12.39
CA GLY A 478 7.09 -42.39 -12.64
C GLY A 478 7.51 -43.75 -12.06
N GLY A 479 8.71 -44.11 -12.30
CA GLY A 479 9.32 -45.34 -11.86
C GLY A 479 10.69 -45.51 -12.50
N GLN A 480 11.44 -46.52 -12.11
CA GLN A 480 12.78 -46.73 -12.63
C GLN A 480 12.82 -46.76 -14.17
N GLY A 481 13.48 -45.77 -14.76
CA GLY A 481 13.62 -45.62 -16.22
C GLY A 481 12.60 -44.70 -16.89
N ASP A 482 11.78 -44.00 -16.11
CA ASP A 482 10.75 -43.10 -16.63
C ASP A 482 11.13 -41.63 -16.37
N ASP A 483 11.79 -41.01 -17.34
CA ASP A 483 12.10 -39.57 -17.33
C ASP A 483 10.88 -38.78 -17.83
N ASP A 484 9.80 -38.74 -17.05
CA ASP A 484 8.53 -38.17 -17.50
C ASP A 484 8.56 -36.63 -17.53
N VAL A 485 7.78 -36.09 -18.44
CA VAL A 485 7.69 -34.67 -18.74
C VAL A 485 6.26 -34.19 -18.57
N TYR A 486 6.04 -33.18 -17.73
CA TYR A 486 4.74 -32.68 -17.34
C TYR A 486 4.49 -31.26 -17.82
N PRO A 487 3.32 -30.99 -18.42
CA PRO A 487 3.03 -29.64 -18.92
C PRO A 487 2.83 -28.64 -17.81
N ILE A 488 3.46 -27.47 -17.95
CA ILE A 488 3.23 -26.29 -17.12
C ILE A 488 1.96 -25.58 -17.61
N SER A 489 1.12 -25.17 -16.69
CA SER A 489 -0.13 -24.46 -16.94
C SER A 489 0.08 -23.19 -17.76
N ASN A 490 -0.88 -22.86 -18.62
CA ASN A 490 -0.83 -21.61 -19.39
C ASN A 490 -1.45 -20.46 -18.59
N LEU A 491 -0.69 -19.90 -17.67
CA LEU A 491 -1.08 -18.78 -16.80
C LEU A 491 -0.08 -17.62 -16.95
N PRO A 492 -0.20 -16.80 -18.00
CA PRO A 492 0.81 -15.80 -18.36
C PRO A 492 0.99 -14.67 -17.33
N ASN A 493 0.04 -14.50 -16.41
CA ASN A 493 0.12 -13.49 -15.34
C ASN A 493 0.49 -14.09 -13.97
N ASP A 494 0.74 -15.40 -13.90
CA ASP A 494 1.14 -16.06 -12.67
C ASP A 494 2.61 -15.75 -12.34
N PRO A 495 2.95 -15.32 -11.09
CA PRO A 495 4.31 -14.88 -10.75
C PRO A 495 5.34 -16.00 -10.71
N VAL A 496 4.92 -17.26 -10.58
CA VAL A 496 5.80 -18.43 -10.57
C VAL A 496 6.04 -18.92 -12.00
N ILE A 497 5.00 -18.93 -12.83
CA ILE A 497 5.08 -19.32 -14.22
C ILE A 497 5.72 -18.23 -15.09
N ASN A 498 5.30 -16.99 -14.91
CA ASN A 498 5.87 -15.83 -15.60
C ASN A 498 6.72 -14.99 -14.65
N GLY A 499 7.78 -15.58 -14.14
CA GLY A 499 8.69 -14.96 -13.20
C GLY A 499 9.88 -14.26 -13.87
N PRO A 500 10.78 -13.69 -13.06
CA PRO A 500 11.90 -12.88 -13.56
C PRO A 500 12.95 -13.68 -14.35
N PHE A 501 12.99 -15.00 -14.19
CA PHE A 501 13.93 -15.87 -14.91
C PHE A 501 13.36 -16.39 -16.24
N GLY A 502 12.10 -16.13 -16.54
CA GLY A 502 11.47 -16.46 -17.83
C GLY A 502 10.00 -16.84 -17.72
N ASN A 503 9.31 -16.74 -18.85
CA ASN A 503 7.93 -17.17 -18.99
C ASN A 503 7.88 -18.66 -19.34
N LEU A 504 7.21 -19.43 -18.51
CA LEU A 504 7.08 -20.89 -18.63
C LEU A 504 5.68 -21.33 -19.10
N SER A 505 4.79 -20.41 -19.47
CA SER A 505 3.45 -20.75 -19.95
C SER A 505 3.52 -21.76 -21.09
N ALA A 506 2.80 -22.87 -20.97
CA ALA A 506 2.79 -23.97 -21.94
C ALA A 506 4.17 -24.60 -22.19
N ARG A 507 5.10 -24.52 -21.23
CA ARG A 507 6.37 -25.25 -21.20
C ARG A 507 6.20 -26.55 -20.41
N HIS A 508 7.33 -27.21 -20.10
CA HIS A 508 7.33 -28.48 -19.39
C HIS A 508 8.30 -28.46 -18.20
N TRP A 509 7.94 -29.20 -17.19
CA TRP A 509 8.77 -29.62 -16.06
C TRP A 509 9.06 -31.11 -16.21
N GLY A 510 10.26 -31.58 -15.85
CA GLY A 510 10.66 -32.99 -15.93
C GLY A 510 10.94 -33.54 -14.54
N GLU A 511 10.49 -34.75 -14.26
CA GLU A 511 10.99 -35.57 -13.15
C GLU A 511 12.35 -36.14 -13.47
N ASP A 512 13.06 -36.69 -12.50
CA ASP A 512 14.19 -37.55 -12.75
C ASP A 512 13.73 -39.05 -12.76
N ASN A 513 14.63 -39.96 -12.63
CA ASN A 513 14.37 -41.39 -12.73
C ASN A 513 13.66 -42.00 -11.49
N ALA A 514 12.93 -41.20 -10.74
CA ALA A 514 12.30 -41.57 -9.48
C ALA A 514 10.80 -41.34 -9.49
N THR A 515 10.14 -41.79 -8.44
CA THR A 515 8.68 -41.68 -8.29
C THR A 515 8.28 -40.26 -7.88
N THR A 516 7.29 -39.71 -8.52
CA THR A 516 6.80 -38.36 -8.30
C THR A 516 5.44 -38.37 -7.58
N GLY A 517 5.27 -37.58 -6.56
CA GLY A 517 4.01 -37.45 -5.82
C GLY A 517 3.09 -36.36 -6.39
N SER A 518 2.03 -36.74 -7.06
CA SER A 518 0.97 -35.84 -7.53
C SER A 518 -0.17 -35.78 -6.53
N VAL A 519 -0.66 -34.60 -6.20
CA VAL A 519 -1.70 -34.36 -5.20
C VAL A 519 -2.98 -33.87 -5.89
N ILE A 520 -4.15 -34.38 -5.46
CA ILE A 520 -5.42 -33.91 -5.98
C ILE A 520 -5.71 -32.46 -5.58
N MET A 521 -5.99 -31.60 -6.55
CA MET A 521 -6.16 -30.17 -6.35
C MET A 521 -7.38 -29.81 -5.49
N THR A 522 -8.48 -30.56 -5.60
CA THR A 522 -9.75 -30.29 -4.90
C THR A 522 -9.67 -30.45 -3.38
N GLU A 523 -8.70 -31.21 -2.88
CA GLU A 523 -8.50 -31.44 -1.46
C GLU A 523 -7.40 -30.56 -0.84
N LEU A 524 -6.73 -29.73 -1.67
CA LEU A 524 -5.74 -28.77 -1.22
C LEU A 524 -6.40 -27.54 -0.56
N PRO A 525 -5.66 -26.77 0.24
CA PRO A 525 -6.18 -25.53 0.82
C PRO A 525 -6.77 -24.61 -0.26
N PRO A 526 -7.90 -23.91 0.04
CA PRO A 526 -8.53 -23.01 -0.93
C PRO A 526 -7.53 -21.99 -1.52
N LYS A 527 -7.67 -21.69 -2.81
CA LYS A 527 -6.78 -20.81 -3.59
C LYS A 527 -5.41 -21.41 -3.91
N SER A 528 -5.24 -22.73 -3.81
CA SER A 528 -4.07 -23.39 -4.38
C SER A 528 -4.06 -23.29 -5.89
N VAL A 529 -2.90 -22.98 -6.47
CA VAL A 529 -2.71 -22.79 -7.92
C VAL A 529 -1.92 -23.97 -8.49
N GLN A 530 -2.45 -24.60 -9.51
CA GLN A 530 -1.79 -25.68 -10.24
C GLN A 530 -0.74 -25.11 -11.20
N ILE A 531 0.52 -25.44 -10.98
CA ILE A 531 1.63 -25.06 -11.86
C ILE A 531 1.85 -26.15 -12.93
N CYS A 532 2.01 -27.40 -12.51
CA CYS A 532 2.14 -28.52 -13.42
C CYS A 532 1.05 -29.55 -13.14
N THR A 533 0.38 -30.01 -14.20
CA THR A 533 -0.60 -31.11 -14.08
C THR A 533 0.14 -32.43 -13.93
N ALA A 534 -0.51 -33.43 -13.33
CA ALA A 534 -0.02 -34.81 -13.32
C ALA A 534 -0.11 -35.53 -14.69
N ARG A 535 -0.40 -34.81 -15.75
CA ARG A 535 -0.46 -35.31 -17.10
C ARG A 535 0.94 -35.40 -17.68
N SER A 536 1.51 -36.58 -17.73
CA SER A 536 2.75 -36.84 -18.46
C SER A 536 2.59 -36.71 -19.97
N ALA A 537 3.59 -36.16 -20.65
CA ALA A 537 3.62 -36.12 -22.10
C ALA A 537 3.99 -37.49 -22.71
N SER A 538 4.64 -38.36 -21.93
CA SER A 538 5.10 -39.70 -22.36
C SER A 538 4.14 -40.85 -22.03
N LYS A 539 3.37 -40.68 -20.95
CA LYS A 539 2.42 -41.72 -20.50
C LYS A 539 1.00 -41.19 -20.42
N ILE A 540 0.04 -42.11 -20.60
CA ILE A 540 -1.41 -41.83 -20.57
C ILE A 540 -1.91 -41.69 -19.11
N LEU A 541 -1.14 -41.09 -18.23
CA LEU A 541 -1.62 -40.63 -16.95
C LEU A 541 -2.26 -39.25 -17.13
N GLN A 542 -3.51 -39.31 -17.57
CA GLN A 542 -4.30 -38.10 -17.82
C GLN A 542 -5.23 -37.83 -16.64
N ASN A 543 -4.68 -37.35 -15.55
CA ASN A 543 -5.54 -36.80 -14.49
C ASN A 543 -5.25 -35.32 -14.27
N PRO A 544 -5.95 -34.41 -15.01
CA PRO A 544 -5.76 -32.98 -14.87
C PRO A 544 -6.20 -32.45 -13.49
N GLU A 545 -6.89 -33.23 -12.69
CA GLU A 545 -7.29 -32.88 -11.32
C GLU A 545 -6.12 -32.98 -10.33
N TYR A 546 -5.05 -33.71 -10.68
CA TYR A 546 -3.84 -33.82 -9.86
C TYR A 546 -2.77 -32.87 -10.33
N SER A 547 -2.02 -32.35 -9.37
CA SER A 547 -0.88 -31.46 -9.60
C SER A 547 0.40 -32.04 -9.04
N ILE A 548 1.45 -31.97 -9.85
CA ILE A 548 2.80 -32.37 -9.46
C ILE A 548 3.59 -31.18 -8.92
N VAL A 549 3.28 -29.97 -9.38
CA VAL A 549 3.81 -28.72 -8.83
C VAL A 549 2.66 -27.77 -8.62
N TRP A 550 2.52 -27.27 -7.41
CA TRP A 550 1.48 -26.30 -7.05
C TRP A 550 1.98 -25.36 -5.95
N TYR A 551 1.32 -24.23 -5.79
CA TYR A 551 1.57 -23.35 -4.66
C TYR A 551 0.27 -22.77 -4.10
N ASN A 552 0.36 -22.23 -2.87
CA ASN A 552 -0.72 -21.49 -2.24
C ASN A 552 -0.16 -20.18 -1.67
N ASP A 553 -0.56 -19.09 -2.30
CA ASP A 553 -0.07 -17.75 -1.93
C ASP A 553 -0.47 -17.36 -0.49
N SER A 554 -1.69 -17.76 -0.07
CA SER A 554 -2.17 -17.45 1.29
C SER A 554 -1.51 -18.30 2.39
N LYS A 555 -0.86 -19.40 2.01
CA LYS A 555 -0.14 -20.30 2.91
C LYS A 555 1.39 -20.16 2.80
N ASN A 556 1.90 -19.24 1.98
CA ASN A 556 3.33 -19.05 1.75
C ASN A 556 4.08 -20.37 1.44
N PHE A 557 3.45 -21.24 0.69
CA PHE A 557 3.92 -22.60 0.47
C PHE A 557 3.89 -22.99 -1.02
N LEU A 558 4.99 -23.59 -1.48
CA LEU A 558 5.12 -24.14 -2.84
C LEU A 558 5.61 -25.58 -2.75
N TYR A 559 5.02 -26.46 -3.55
CA TYR A 559 5.26 -27.89 -3.58
C TYR A 559 5.78 -28.34 -4.95
N PHE A 560 6.86 -29.10 -4.94
CA PHE A 560 7.32 -29.94 -6.04
C PHE A 560 7.11 -31.41 -5.66
N GLY A 561 6.51 -32.19 -6.54
CA GLY A 561 6.24 -33.62 -6.33
C GLY A 561 7.49 -34.48 -6.31
N ASP A 562 8.62 -33.93 -6.73
CA ASP A 562 9.94 -34.56 -6.68
C ASP A 562 11.05 -33.53 -6.47
N CYS A 563 12.09 -33.90 -5.75
CA CYS A 563 13.31 -33.15 -5.57
C CYS A 563 14.38 -33.58 -6.60
N VAL A 564 14.12 -33.22 -7.83
CA VAL A 564 14.95 -33.66 -8.99
C VAL A 564 16.42 -33.29 -8.91
N GLY A 565 17.26 -34.03 -9.55
CA GLY A 565 18.70 -33.78 -9.61
C GLY A 565 19.05 -32.49 -10.37
N SER A 566 20.15 -31.84 -9.98
CA SER A 566 20.65 -30.61 -10.62
C SER A 566 22.11 -30.73 -11.07
N SER A 567 22.44 -30.10 -12.21
CA SER A 567 23.82 -30.11 -12.74
C SER A 567 24.16 -28.82 -13.50
N ILE A 568 25.45 -28.47 -13.50
CA ILE A 568 26.03 -27.41 -14.36
C ILE A 568 26.77 -27.98 -15.59
N THR A 569 27.07 -29.27 -15.61
CA THR A 569 27.87 -29.91 -16.65
C THR A 569 27.13 -30.95 -17.45
N ASP A 570 26.16 -31.64 -16.82
CA ASP A 570 25.47 -32.73 -17.45
C ASP A 570 24.42 -32.24 -18.48
N ASN A 571 24.54 -32.78 -19.69
CA ASN A 571 23.68 -32.51 -20.82
C ASN A 571 23.02 -33.81 -21.35
N SER A 572 23.11 -34.92 -20.60
CA SER A 572 22.45 -36.18 -20.95
C SER A 572 20.92 -36.02 -20.92
N THR A 573 20.19 -36.80 -21.71
CA THR A 573 18.73 -36.70 -21.81
C THR A 573 17.98 -37.32 -20.64
N GLY A 574 18.60 -38.13 -19.82
CA GLY A 574 17.95 -38.95 -18.78
C GLY A 574 18.43 -38.70 -17.36
N ALA A 575 19.16 -37.62 -17.07
CA ALA A 575 19.61 -37.34 -15.73
C ALA A 575 19.62 -35.84 -15.44
N TYR A 576 19.48 -35.46 -14.17
CA TYR A 576 19.58 -34.10 -13.69
C TYR A 576 18.68 -33.09 -14.46
N PRO A 577 17.37 -33.17 -14.30
CA PRO A 577 16.42 -32.29 -15.00
C PRO A 577 16.66 -30.80 -14.78
N SER A 578 17.16 -30.40 -13.60
CA SER A 578 17.47 -29.00 -13.28
C SER A 578 18.86 -28.64 -13.79
N ARG A 579 18.90 -27.99 -14.95
CA ARG A 579 20.16 -27.59 -15.58
C ARG A 579 20.47 -26.11 -15.37
N TYR A 580 21.74 -25.84 -15.05
CA TYR A 580 22.27 -24.48 -14.90
C TYR A 580 23.55 -24.32 -15.77
N ASN A 581 23.90 -23.11 -16.13
CA ASN A 581 25.21 -22.83 -16.74
C ASN A 581 26.29 -22.64 -15.67
N SER A 582 27.53 -22.45 -16.11
CA SER A 582 28.67 -22.20 -15.22
C SER A 582 28.57 -20.93 -14.38
N GLN A 583 27.64 -20.03 -14.69
CA GLN A 583 27.35 -18.82 -13.93
C GLN A 583 26.14 -19.01 -12.98
N GLY A 584 25.57 -20.23 -12.88
CA GLY A 584 24.38 -20.50 -12.08
C GLY A 584 23.07 -19.94 -12.67
N LEU A 585 23.06 -19.55 -13.96
CA LEU A 585 21.81 -19.14 -14.61
C LEU A 585 21.06 -20.39 -15.13
N PRO A 586 19.72 -20.35 -15.09
CA PRO A 586 18.91 -21.50 -15.48
C PRO A 586 18.98 -21.73 -16.99
N LEU A 587 18.97 -23.00 -17.38
CA LEU A 587 18.95 -23.46 -18.77
C LEU A 587 17.79 -24.42 -18.98
N SER A 588 17.18 -24.36 -20.17
CA SER A 588 16.34 -25.47 -20.63
C SER A 588 17.18 -26.70 -20.94
N LYS A 589 16.57 -27.87 -20.86
CA LYS A 589 17.20 -29.14 -21.17
C LYS A 589 16.32 -29.96 -22.07
N ASN A 590 16.88 -30.59 -23.13
CA ASN A 590 16.18 -31.63 -23.86
C ASN A 590 16.15 -32.88 -23.00
N TYR A 591 14.97 -33.43 -22.74
CA TYR A 591 14.74 -34.41 -21.68
C TYR A 591 13.64 -35.40 -22.08
N GLY A 592 13.69 -36.61 -21.51
CA GLY A 592 12.68 -37.66 -21.70
C GLY A 592 13.27 -39.00 -22.11
N PRO A 593 12.51 -40.10 -22.06
CA PRO A 593 12.97 -41.47 -22.34
C PRO A 593 13.35 -41.66 -23.80
N GLY A 594 14.63 -41.84 -24.06
CA GLY A 594 15.17 -42.26 -25.36
C GLY A 594 15.49 -41.13 -26.35
N ALA A 595 16.23 -41.46 -27.40
CA ALA A 595 16.79 -40.52 -28.38
C ALA A 595 15.76 -39.82 -29.30
N THR A 596 14.49 -40.13 -29.17
CA THR A 596 13.40 -39.59 -30.01
C THR A 596 12.57 -38.52 -29.34
N TRP A 597 12.77 -38.29 -28.07
CA TRP A 597 12.05 -37.25 -27.31
C TRP A 597 12.71 -35.89 -27.51
N ASN A 598 11.98 -34.98 -28.07
CA ASN A 598 12.43 -33.61 -28.34
C ASN A 598 11.66 -32.62 -27.47
N GLN A 599 11.51 -32.94 -26.18
CA GLN A 599 10.82 -32.11 -25.22
C GLN A 599 11.85 -31.32 -24.41
N TYR A 600 11.68 -29.98 -24.37
CA TYR A 600 12.47 -29.12 -23.54
C TYR A 600 11.77 -28.89 -22.21
N ILE A 601 12.47 -29.16 -21.12
CA ILE A 601 12.06 -28.88 -19.75
C ILE A 601 12.78 -27.65 -19.19
N TYR A 602 12.16 -27.05 -18.19
CA TYR A 602 12.58 -25.76 -17.65
C TYR A 602 12.62 -25.74 -16.12
N ASN A 603 13.04 -26.85 -15.51
CA ASN A 603 13.04 -27.06 -14.06
C ASN A 603 13.80 -25.96 -13.32
N SER A 604 15.04 -25.68 -13.69
CA SER A 604 15.86 -24.65 -13.08
C SER A 604 15.25 -23.25 -13.16
N THR A 605 14.56 -22.93 -14.26
CA THR A 605 13.84 -21.65 -14.41
C THR A 605 12.66 -21.59 -13.43
N LEU A 606 11.89 -22.67 -13.31
CA LEU A 606 10.76 -22.75 -12.37
C LEU A 606 11.23 -22.66 -10.92
N GLU A 607 12.34 -23.34 -10.57
CA GLU A 607 12.95 -23.28 -9.25
C GLU A 607 13.33 -21.83 -8.86
N LEU A 608 14.00 -21.10 -9.77
CA LEU A 608 14.41 -19.72 -9.47
C LEU A 608 13.23 -18.72 -9.48
N ASN A 609 12.22 -18.95 -10.33
CA ASN A 609 10.98 -18.18 -10.27
C ASN A 609 10.24 -18.42 -8.94
N ALA A 610 10.22 -19.66 -8.43
CA ALA A 610 9.65 -19.99 -7.13
C ALA A 610 10.39 -19.26 -5.97
N VAL A 611 11.72 -19.22 -6.02
CA VAL A 611 12.51 -18.45 -5.04
C VAL A 611 12.20 -16.95 -5.15
N ALA A 612 12.10 -16.41 -6.35
CA ALA A 612 11.75 -15.00 -6.56
C ALA A 612 10.35 -14.66 -6.02
N TRP A 613 9.38 -15.57 -6.21
CA TRP A 613 8.05 -15.45 -5.62
C TRP A 613 8.12 -15.43 -4.09
N ALA A 614 8.84 -16.40 -3.48
CA ALA A 614 8.98 -16.48 -2.04
C ALA A 614 9.64 -15.23 -1.43
N LEU A 615 10.66 -14.67 -2.09
CA LEU A 615 11.31 -13.43 -1.66
C LEU A 615 10.37 -12.23 -1.72
N LYS A 616 9.56 -12.09 -2.76
CA LYS A 616 8.55 -11.03 -2.84
C LYS A 616 7.50 -11.15 -1.74
N LYS A 617 7.08 -12.37 -1.41
CA LYS A 617 6.17 -12.63 -0.28
C LYS A 617 6.81 -12.25 1.05
N ALA A 618 8.02 -12.71 1.30
CA ALA A 618 8.76 -12.42 2.52
C ALA A 618 8.97 -10.91 2.72
N ALA A 619 9.22 -10.15 1.65
CA ALA A 619 9.38 -8.70 1.71
C ALA A 619 8.11 -7.94 2.15
N ILE A 620 6.92 -8.49 1.85
CA ILE A 620 5.63 -7.81 2.12
C ILE A 620 5.06 -8.22 3.47
N SER A 621 5.07 -9.51 3.75
CA SER A 621 4.37 -10.13 4.89
C SER A 621 5.18 -11.26 5.53
N GLY A 622 6.51 -11.21 5.43
CA GLY A 622 7.41 -12.23 5.94
C GLY A 622 7.50 -12.28 7.46
N ILE A 623 8.19 -13.33 7.96
CA ILE A 623 8.42 -13.54 9.38
C ILE A 623 9.35 -12.50 10.00
N ASN A 624 10.27 -11.94 9.19
CA ASN A 624 11.15 -10.86 9.59
C ASN A 624 10.57 -9.52 9.13
N PRO A 625 10.62 -8.46 9.94
CA PRO A 625 10.21 -7.12 9.52
C PRO A 625 11.24 -6.54 8.52
N HIS A 626 10.76 -6.06 7.39
CA HIS A 626 11.58 -5.46 6.32
C HIS A 626 11.10 -4.05 5.94
#